data_c9e9ac3207e7caa383163638967c4e91
#
_entry.id   c9e9ac3207e7caa383163638967c4e91
#
_cell.length_a   1.000
_cell.length_b   1.000
_cell.length_c   1.000
_cell.angle_alpha   90.00
_cell.angle_beta   90.00
_cell.angle_gamma   90.00
#
_symmetry.space_group_name_H-M   'P 1'
#
loop_
_entity.id
_entity.type
_entity.pdbx_description
1 polymer ?
#
loop_
_entity_poly.entity_id
_entity_poly.type
_entity_poly.pdbx_seq_one_letter_code
_entity_poly.pdbx_strand_id
1 'polypeptide(L)'
;WLMPPGVPTSVSATAGNTQATVTFTAPTFAGVPGTITGFKVTSSEGETATGSSSPITVTGLTNGTAHTFTVQAQNSTGFSGASAASGSVTPALPERAFYMGGVLSVSPDYSDEIDVFTITSTGNASDWGNLTSGQDFSSGCGNTTRGINFVGRTNGSTTNSIDYFSTASSGNASDFGDDTVTANDFGSLSNDTRGIAAGGSGDIDNIRYITIGSTGNATDFGDLAQARLAFKGGSASSTRGVFGGGFNSGSSALYNLTVIDYITIGSTGNASSFGDLTVGRNGVGSSSSSTRGLFFGGSGNVIDYITIASTGNATDFGDLPNTNQSLGAAAAGTTRCLYGGTTNNAGNVAYVTIASTGNASDFGDLQLTGGTSFKRACGACSNAHGGL
;
A
#
# COMPACT_ATOMS: atom_id res chain seq x y z
N TRP A 1 -34.87 -44.49 -18.96
CA TRP A 1 -34.31 -43.29 -19.57
C TRP A 1 -33.13 -42.81 -18.73
N LEU A 2 -31.96 -42.65 -19.35
CA LEU A 2 -30.81 -42.05 -18.73
C LEU A 2 -30.95 -40.49 -18.82
N MET A 3 -30.78 -39.79 -17.70
CA MET A 3 -30.96 -38.32 -17.68
C MET A 3 -29.86 -37.66 -16.86
N PRO A 4 -29.25 -36.58 -17.37
CA PRO A 4 -28.31 -35.76 -16.60
C PRO A 4 -29.01 -35.05 -15.42
N PRO A 5 -28.28 -34.53 -14.46
CA PRO A 5 -28.82 -33.75 -13.34
C PRO A 5 -29.54 -32.46 -13.81
N GLY A 6 -30.30 -31.85 -12.90
CA GLY A 6 -30.81 -30.50 -13.06
C GLY A 6 -29.66 -29.47 -13.07
N VAL A 7 -30.00 -28.23 -13.44
CA VAL A 7 -29.03 -27.13 -13.51
C VAL A 7 -28.78 -26.57 -12.09
N PRO A 8 -27.51 -26.32 -11.67
CA PRO A 8 -27.20 -25.61 -10.45
C PRO A 8 -27.74 -24.16 -10.45
N THR A 9 -28.02 -23.60 -9.28
CA THR A 9 -28.61 -22.27 -9.11
C THR A 9 -27.83 -21.42 -8.13
N SER A 10 -28.19 -20.13 -8.02
CA SER A 10 -27.60 -19.17 -7.04
C SER A 10 -26.07 -19.09 -7.16
N VAL A 11 -25.56 -18.99 -8.38
CA VAL A 11 -24.12 -18.93 -8.62
C VAL A 11 -23.61 -17.54 -8.25
N SER A 12 -22.62 -17.49 -7.36
CA SER A 12 -21.89 -16.29 -6.99
C SER A 12 -20.39 -16.58 -6.96
N ALA A 13 -19.57 -15.55 -7.12
CA ALA A 13 -18.13 -15.67 -7.12
C ALA A 13 -17.50 -14.61 -6.17
N THR A 14 -16.35 -14.96 -5.59
CA THR A 14 -15.52 -14.05 -4.82
C THR A 14 -14.12 -14.09 -5.41
N ALA A 15 -13.58 -12.92 -5.75
CA ALA A 15 -12.24 -12.77 -6.34
C ALA A 15 -11.13 -13.07 -5.31
N GLY A 16 -10.03 -13.61 -5.81
CA GLY A 16 -8.76 -13.79 -5.10
C GLY A 16 -7.60 -13.45 -6.03
N ASN A 17 -6.37 -13.68 -5.59
CA ASN A 17 -5.20 -13.50 -6.44
C ASN A 17 -5.12 -14.62 -7.49
N THR A 18 -5.23 -14.28 -8.77
CA THR A 18 -5.25 -15.21 -9.92
C THR A 18 -6.28 -16.33 -9.81
N GLN A 19 -7.35 -16.14 -9.04
CA GLN A 19 -8.37 -17.14 -8.79
C GLN A 19 -9.72 -16.52 -8.40
N ALA A 20 -10.78 -17.35 -8.43
CA ALA A 20 -12.07 -17.00 -7.85
C ALA A 20 -12.69 -18.22 -7.18
N THR A 21 -13.31 -18.02 -6.02
CA THR A 21 -14.09 -19.05 -5.33
C THR A 21 -15.54 -18.91 -5.73
N VAL A 22 -16.09 -19.94 -6.37
CA VAL A 22 -17.45 -19.98 -6.90
C VAL A 22 -18.35 -20.78 -5.98
N THR A 23 -19.40 -20.16 -5.47
CA THR A 23 -20.40 -20.74 -4.60
C THR A 23 -21.70 -20.94 -5.40
N PHE A 24 -22.40 -22.04 -5.18
CA PHE A 24 -23.63 -22.36 -5.89
C PHE A 24 -24.50 -23.31 -5.07
N THR A 25 -25.78 -23.41 -5.45
CA THR A 25 -26.72 -24.41 -4.91
C THR A 25 -26.83 -25.57 -5.86
N ALA A 26 -26.59 -26.79 -5.36
CA ALA A 26 -26.75 -28.02 -6.11
C ALA A 26 -28.21 -28.22 -6.53
N PRO A 27 -28.48 -28.83 -7.71
CA PRO A 27 -29.85 -29.12 -8.13
C PRO A 27 -30.49 -30.17 -7.24
N THR A 28 -31.78 -30.06 -7.03
CA THR A 28 -32.58 -31.08 -6.29
C THR A 28 -32.81 -32.35 -7.11
N PHE A 29 -32.86 -32.25 -8.44
CA PHE A 29 -32.95 -33.36 -9.35
C PHE A 29 -31.55 -33.87 -9.73
N ALA A 30 -31.18 -35.05 -9.24
CA ALA A 30 -29.86 -35.65 -9.47
C ALA A 30 -29.75 -36.42 -10.81
N GLY A 31 -30.82 -36.42 -11.61
CA GLY A 31 -30.87 -37.20 -12.87
C GLY A 31 -31.23 -38.69 -12.68
N VAL A 32 -30.98 -39.52 -13.71
CA VAL A 32 -31.18 -40.97 -13.66
C VAL A 32 -29.94 -41.66 -14.24
N PRO A 33 -29.19 -42.46 -13.45
CA PRO A 33 -29.39 -42.78 -12.03
C PRO A 33 -29.20 -41.53 -11.13
N GLY A 34 -29.89 -41.47 -9.99
CA GLY A 34 -30.11 -40.34 -9.12
C GLY A 34 -28.92 -39.96 -8.20
N THR A 35 -27.69 -39.92 -8.74
CA THR A 35 -26.48 -39.55 -7.97
C THR A 35 -25.68 -38.55 -8.73
N ILE A 36 -25.48 -37.36 -8.13
CA ILE A 36 -24.53 -36.34 -8.61
C ILE A 36 -23.11 -36.81 -8.23
N THR A 37 -22.21 -36.90 -9.20
CA THR A 37 -20.82 -37.35 -9.04
C THR A 37 -19.85 -36.18 -8.94
N GLY A 38 -20.26 -34.97 -9.34
CA GLY A 38 -19.41 -33.77 -9.26
C GLY A 38 -20.04 -32.57 -9.94
N PHE A 39 -19.26 -31.50 -9.95
CA PHE A 39 -19.58 -30.23 -10.58
C PHE A 39 -18.39 -29.73 -11.38
N LYS A 40 -18.66 -29.01 -12.47
CA LYS A 40 -17.69 -28.29 -13.28
C LYS A 40 -18.06 -26.82 -13.30
N VAL A 41 -17.11 -25.98 -12.94
CA VAL A 41 -17.18 -24.50 -13.06
C VAL A 41 -16.39 -24.11 -14.30
N THR A 42 -16.92 -23.16 -15.08
CA THR A 42 -16.25 -22.60 -16.26
C THR A 42 -16.33 -21.06 -16.19
N SER A 43 -15.19 -20.40 -16.36
CA SER A 43 -15.11 -18.93 -16.43
C SER A 43 -15.52 -18.43 -17.82
N SER A 44 -15.76 -17.11 -17.95
CA SER A 44 -16.04 -16.46 -19.24
C SER A 44 -14.89 -16.57 -20.25
N GLU A 45 -13.65 -16.72 -19.78
CA GLU A 45 -12.45 -16.83 -20.62
C GLU A 45 -12.06 -18.30 -20.91
N GLY A 46 -12.76 -19.27 -20.27
CA GLY A 46 -12.60 -20.69 -20.57
C GLY A 46 -11.84 -21.50 -19.53
N GLU A 47 -11.29 -20.91 -18.45
CA GLU A 47 -10.71 -21.65 -17.35
C GLU A 47 -11.75 -22.50 -16.66
N THR A 48 -11.37 -23.69 -16.24
CA THR A 48 -12.29 -24.65 -15.63
C THR A 48 -11.73 -25.24 -14.35
N ALA A 49 -12.64 -25.53 -13.41
CA ALA A 49 -12.33 -26.32 -12.22
C ALA A 49 -13.45 -27.31 -11.94
N THR A 50 -13.13 -28.43 -11.29
CA THR A 50 -14.08 -29.46 -10.89
C THR A 50 -14.00 -29.69 -9.39
N GLY A 51 -15.12 -30.12 -8.80
CA GLY A 51 -15.21 -30.48 -7.38
C GLY A 51 -16.42 -31.32 -7.09
N SER A 52 -16.46 -31.92 -5.89
CA SER A 52 -17.58 -32.77 -5.45
C SER A 52 -18.74 -31.96 -4.86
N SER A 53 -18.49 -30.71 -4.43
CA SER A 53 -19.48 -29.83 -3.80
C SER A 53 -19.09 -28.35 -3.95
N SER A 54 -20.04 -27.48 -3.68
CA SER A 54 -19.78 -26.01 -3.49
C SER A 54 -19.09 -25.78 -2.14
N PRO A 55 -18.14 -24.81 -2.06
CA PRO A 55 -17.62 -23.98 -3.15
C PRO A 55 -16.52 -24.68 -3.98
N ILE A 56 -16.24 -24.17 -5.20
CA ILE A 56 -15.13 -24.61 -6.06
C ILE A 56 -14.27 -23.40 -6.42
N THR A 57 -12.95 -23.52 -6.27
CA THR A 57 -11.99 -22.47 -6.66
C THR A 57 -11.49 -22.72 -8.08
N VAL A 58 -11.66 -21.73 -8.93
CA VAL A 58 -11.07 -21.65 -10.28
C VAL A 58 -9.77 -20.86 -10.19
N THR A 59 -8.67 -21.45 -10.62
CA THR A 59 -7.32 -20.86 -10.62
C THR A 59 -6.85 -20.53 -12.04
N GLY A 60 -5.73 -19.82 -12.17
CA GLY A 60 -5.16 -19.45 -13.47
C GLY A 60 -5.85 -18.24 -14.12
N LEU A 61 -6.67 -17.52 -13.36
CA LEU A 61 -7.32 -16.30 -13.85
C LEU A 61 -6.32 -15.14 -13.95
N THR A 62 -6.55 -14.24 -14.89
CA THR A 62 -5.74 -13.04 -15.05
C THR A 62 -6.20 -11.94 -14.09
N ASN A 63 -5.30 -11.44 -13.22
CA ASN A 63 -5.58 -10.28 -12.38
C ASN A 63 -5.92 -9.05 -13.24
N GLY A 64 -6.86 -8.24 -12.79
CA GLY A 64 -7.34 -7.06 -13.52
C GLY A 64 -8.36 -7.35 -14.61
N THR A 65 -8.59 -8.63 -14.99
CA THR A 65 -9.61 -9.02 -15.97
C THR A 65 -10.89 -9.44 -15.26
N ALA A 66 -12.02 -8.96 -15.75
CA ALA A 66 -13.34 -9.27 -15.20
C ALA A 66 -13.82 -10.65 -15.71
N HIS A 67 -14.19 -11.53 -14.80
CA HIS A 67 -14.69 -12.89 -15.10
C HIS A 67 -16.09 -13.09 -14.54
N THR A 68 -16.90 -13.86 -15.27
CA THR A 68 -18.14 -14.48 -14.79
C THR A 68 -18.02 -15.99 -14.83
N PHE A 69 -18.85 -16.72 -14.09
CA PHE A 69 -18.74 -18.17 -13.96
C PHE A 69 -20.10 -18.86 -14.16
N THR A 70 -20.07 -20.00 -14.85
CA THR A 70 -21.20 -20.92 -14.96
C THR A 70 -20.85 -22.25 -14.32
N VAL A 71 -21.87 -22.98 -13.84
CA VAL A 71 -21.70 -24.28 -13.17
C VAL A 71 -22.58 -25.34 -13.82
N GLN A 72 -22.03 -26.53 -14.02
CA GLN A 72 -22.74 -27.72 -14.47
C GLN A 72 -22.62 -28.82 -13.42
N ALA A 73 -23.70 -29.51 -13.14
CA ALA A 73 -23.68 -30.73 -12.32
C ALA A 73 -23.46 -31.97 -13.21
N GLN A 74 -22.80 -32.98 -12.67
CA GLN A 74 -22.48 -34.23 -13.40
C GLN A 74 -23.02 -35.43 -12.66
N ASN A 75 -23.52 -36.41 -13.44
CA ASN A 75 -23.74 -37.78 -13.00
C ASN A 75 -23.11 -38.76 -14.02
N SER A 76 -23.34 -40.07 -13.87
CA SER A 76 -22.80 -41.10 -14.78
C SER A 76 -23.33 -40.99 -16.23
N THR A 77 -24.37 -40.20 -16.48
CA THR A 77 -24.94 -40.02 -17.83
C THR A 77 -24.42 -38.74 -18.52
N GLY A 78 -23.77 -37.84 -17.80
CA GLY A 78 -23.18 -36.62 -18.34
C GLY A 78 -23.42 -35.36 -17.50
N PHE A 79 -23.14 -34.20 -18.09
CA PHE A 79 -23.33 -32.88 -17.49
C PHE A 79 -24.75 -32.34 -17.71
N SER A 80 -25.24 -31.60 -16.73
CA SER A 80 -26.43 -30.76 -16.89
C SER A 80 -26.20 -29.62 -17.91
N GLY A 81 -27.23 -28.86 -18.24
CA GLY A 81 -27.08 -27.53 -18.82
C GLY A 81 -26.25 -26.65 -17.89
N ALA A 82 -25.60 -25.60 -18.46
CA ALA A 82 -24.90 -24.59 -17.68
C ALA A 82 -25.90 -23.72 -16.90
N SER A 83 -25.53 -23.31 -15.70
CA SER A 83 -26.30 -22.36 -14.90
C SER A 83 -26.36 -20.97 -15.56
N ALA A 84 -27.19 -20.07 -15.03
CA ALA A 84 -26.99 -18.66 -15.24
C ALA A 84 -25.57 -18.27 -14.74
N ALA A 85 -24.98 -17.26 -15.39
CA ALA A 85 -23.66 -16.75 -14.99
C ALA A 85 -23.74 -16.03 -13.62
N SER A 86 -22.66 -16.08 -12.89
CA SER A 86 -22.46 -15.26 -11.68
C SER A 86 -22.44 -13.77 -12.00
N GLY A 87 -22.50 -12.91 -10.99
CA GLY A 87 -22.00 -11.55 -11.11
C GLY A 87 -20.51 -11.55 -11.51
N SER A 88 -20.08 -10.46 -12.14
CA SER A 88 -18.68 -10.29 -12.55
C SER A 88 -17.80 -10.03 -11.32
N VAL A 89 -16.62 -10.68 -11.28
CA VAL A 89 -15.55 -10.43 -10.31
C VAL A 89 -14.22 -10.24 -11.02
N THR A 90 -13.36 -9.39 -10.47
CA THR A 90 -12.03 -9.11 -11.02
C THR A 90 -10.97 -9.60 -10.03
N PRO A 91 -10.25 -10.69 -10.33
CA PRO A 91 -9.13 -11.14 -9.53
C PRO A 91 -8.08 -10.05 -9.36
N ALA A 92 -7.50 -9.94 -8.17
CA ALA A 92 -6.47 -8.97 -7.87
C ALA A 92 -5.54 -9.48 -6.77
N LEU A 93 -4.32 -8.91 -6.70
CA LEU A 93 -3.44 -9.09 -5.55
C LEU A 93 -4.14 -8.53 -4.29
N PRO A 94 -3.95 -9.15 -3.12
CA PRO A 94 -4.36 -8.52 -1.87
C PRO A 94 -3.71 -7.14 -1.72
N GLU A 95 -4.48 -6.15 -1.27
CA GLU A 95 -3.93 -4.85 -0.90
C GLU A 95 -3.07 -5.00 0.35
N ARG A 96 -1.79 -4.65 0.23
CA ARG A 96 -0.79 -4.78 1.28
C ARG A 96 -0.12 -3.46 1.60
N ALA A 97 0.06 -3.21 2.90
CA ALA A 97 0.92 -2.15 3.42
C ALA A 97 2.19 -2.79 3.99
N PHE A 98 3.33 -2.24 3.65
CA PHE A 98 4.64 -2.67 4.10
C PHE A 98 5.26 -1.58 4.95
N TYR A 99 5.80 -1.95 6.12
CA TYR A 99 6.58 -1.08 6.99
C TYR A 99 7.99 -1.65 7.09
N MET A 100 8.98 -0.81 6.85
CA MET A 100 10.35 -1.22 6.57
C MET A 100 11.31 -0.61 7.57
N GLY A 101 12.13 -1.45 8.22
CA GLY A 101 13.15 -1.01 9.15
C GLY A 101 12.59 -0.31 10.38
N GLY A 102 13.34 0.63 10.91
CA GLY A 102 12.95 1.48 12.04
C GLY A 102 13.89 1.39 13.23
N VAL A 103 13.82 2.39 14.12
CA VAL A 103 14.53 2.41 15.39
C VAL A 103 13.81 1.52 16.40
N LEU A 104 14.54 0.66 17.07
CA LEU A 104 14.08 -0.23 18.13
C LEU A 104 14.43 0.33 19.52
N SER A 105 13.72 -0.13 20.54
CA SER A 105 14.02 0.22 21.95
C SER A 105 15.14 -0.59 22.59
N VAL A 106 15.61 -1.64 21.92
CA VAL A 106 16.65 -2.57 22.40
C VAL A 106 17.67 -2.85 21.30
N SER A 107 18.87 -3.25 21.67
CA SER A 107 19.91 -3.63 20.71
C SER A 107 19.55 -4.94 19.96
N PRO A 108 19.74 -5.02 18.62
CA PRO A 108 20.27 -3.95 17.78
C PRO A 108 19.29 -2.79 17.67
N ASP A 109 19.79 -1.54 17.69
CA ASP A 109 18.96 -0.32 17.71
C ASP A 109 18.20 -0.08 16.40
N TYR A 110 18.45 -0.87 15.34
CA TYR A 110 17.90 -0.70 14.00
C TYR A 110 17.34 -2.03 13.49
N SER A 111 16.10 -2.00 13.01
CA SER A 111 15.45 -3.16 12.39
C SER A 111 15.83 -3.30 10.92
N ASP A 112 15.98 -4.53 10.46
CA ASP A 112 16.00 -4.90 9.05
C ASP A 112 14.69 -5.57 8.60
N GLU A 113 13.71 -5.72 9.47
CA GLU A 113 12.44 -6.37 9.18
C GLU A 113 11.57 -5.58 8.21
N ILE A 114 10.86 -6.30 7.35
CA ILE A 114 9.75 -5.81 6.53
C ILE A 114 8.46 -6.40 7.11
N ASP A 115 7.66 -5.57 7.75
CA ASP A 115 6.35 -5.93 8.26
C ASP A 115 5.28 -5.77 7.16
N VAL A 116 4.32 -6.69 7.08
CA VAL A 116 3.21 -6.60 6.13
C VAL A 116 1.86 -6.68 6.81
N PHE A 117 0.95 -5.81 6.38
CA PHE A 117 -0.48 -5.85 6.70
C PHE A 117 -1.31 -6.15 5.46
N THR A 118 -2.42 -6.87 5.63
CA THR A 118 -3.50 -6.90 4.64
C THR A 118 -4.44 -5.74 4.92
N ILE A 119 -4.45 -4.71 4.06
CA ILE A 119 -5.15 -3.42 4.31
C ILE A 119 -6.68 -3.61 4.49
N THR A 120 -7.27 -4.59 3.82
CA THR A 120 -8.72 -4.83 3.82
C THR A 120 -9.27 -5.41 5.11
N SER A 121 -8.41 -5.94 6.00
CA SER A 121 -8.81 -6.54 7.29
C SER A 121 -7.89 -6.08 8.42
N THR A 122 -8.48 -5.67 9.55
CA THR A 122 -7.71 -5.32 10.77
C THR A 122 -6.99 -6.55 11.34
N GLY A 123 -5.83 -6.33 11.93
CA GLY A 123 -4.99 -7.36 12.55
C GLY A 123 -3.53 -6.94 12.58
N ASN A 124 -2.72 -7.67 13.31
CA ASN A 124 -1.31 -7.40 13.47
C ASN A 124 -0.51 -7.72 12.20
N ALA A 125 0.65 -7.09 12.07
CA ALA A 125 1.59 -7.37 11.00
C ALA A 125 2.07 -8.83 11.01
N SER A 126 2.47 -9.29 9.84
CA SER A 126 3.20 -10.53 9.64
C SER A 126 4.58 -10.22 9.07
N ASP A 127 5.53 -11.12 9.28
CA ASP A 127 6.84 -11.05 8.65
C ASP A 127 6.72 -11.25 7.13
N TRP A 128 7.38 -10.37 6.38
CA TRP A 128 7.50 -10.47 4.93
C TRP A 128 8.90 -10.89 4.48
N GLY A 129 9.92 -10.51 5.23
CA GLY A 129 11.33 -10.73 4.97
C GLY A 129 12.17 -9.60 5.54
N ASN A 130 13.44 -9.54 5.14
CA ASN A 130 14.39 -8.59 5.68
C ASN A 130 14.92 -7.63 4.62
N LEU A 131 15.24 -6.40 5.03
CA LEU A 131 16.03 -5.44 4.28
C LEU A 131 17.48 -5.91 4.17
N THR A 132 18.29 -5.23 3.36
CA THR A 132 19.71 -5.56 3.18
C THR A 132 20.54 -5.30 4.45
N SER A 133 20.06 -4.46 5.35
CA SER A 133 20.68 -4.12 6.65
C SER A 133 19.69 -3.46 7.61
N GLY A 134 20.06 -3.32 8.89
CA GLY A 134 19.29 -2.53 9.86
C GLY A 134 19.24 -1.04 9.47
N GLN A 135 18.04 -0.49 9.32
CA GLN A 135 17.80 0.82 8.71
C GLN A 135 16.76 1.63 9.48
N ASP A 136 16.89 2.95 9.43
CA ASP A 136 15.92 3.87 10.00
C ASP A 136 15.82 5.19 9.20
N PHE A 137 14.84 6.02 9.54
CA PHE A 137 14.56 7.30 8.88
C PHE A 137 14.47 7.19 7.35
N SER A 138 14.10 6.02 6.88
CA SER A 138 13.85 5.72 5.47
C SER A 138 12.48 6.22 5.03
N SER A 139 12.25 6.25 3.72
CA SER A 139 10.95 6.52 3.13
C SER A 139 10.68 5.54 2.00
N GLY A 140 9.45 5.03 1.91
CA GLY A 140 9.09 3.98 0.99
C GLY A 140 8.06 4.40 -0.05
N CYS A 141 8.18 3.82 -1.22
CA CYS A 141 7.18 3.88 -2.29
C CYS A 141 7.13 2.54 -3.03
N GLY A 142 6.29 2.40 -4.02
CA GLY A 142 6.24 1.12 -4.75
C GLY A 142 5.18 1.08 -5.82
N ASN A 143 5.04 -0.09 -6.42
CA ASN A 143 3.94 -0.39 -7.33
C ASN A 143 3.35 -1.78 -7.03
N THR A 144 2.51 -2.29 -7.91
CA THR A 144 1.86 -3.60 -7.74
C THR A 144 2.83 -4.77 -7.61
N THR A 145 4.10 -4.63 -8.05
CA THR A 145 5.09 -5.70 -8.10
C THR A 145 6.29 -5.50 -7.19
N ARG A 146 6.68 -4.25 -6.92
CA ARG A 146 7.88 -3.90 -6.15
C ARG A 146 7.58 -2.88 -5.06
N GLY A 147 8.06 -3.17 -3.84
CA GLY A 147 8.28 -2.18 -2.80
C GLY A 147 9.69 -1.63 -2.91
N ILE A 148 9.84 -0.33 -2.77
CA ILE A 148 11.11 0.41 -2.83
C ILE A 148 11.31 1.08 -1.48
N ASN A 149 12.51 0.99 -0.94
CA ASN A 149 12.92 1.68 0.27
C ASN A 149 14.13 2.58 -0.04
N PHE A 150 13.93 3.88 -0.07
CA PHE A 150 15.02 4.86 -0.03
C PHE A 150 15.57 4.89 1.39
N VAL A 151 16.80 4.45 1.57
CA VAL A 151 17.39 4.26 2.89
C VAL A 151 17.85 5.59 3.46
N GLY A 152 17.37 5.94 4.66
CA GLY A 152 17.81 7.14 5.35
C GLY A 152 19.15 6.93 6.05
N ARG A 153 19.22 5.96 6.97
CA ARG A 153 20.47 5.61 7.67
C ARG A 153 20.61 4.10 7.76
N THR A 154 21.85 3.64 7.73
CA THR A 154 22.24 2.27 8.01
C THR A 154 23.14 2.26 9.24
N ASN A 155 22.75 1.53 10.28
CA ASN A 155 23.48 1.46 11.54
C ASN A 155 23.83 2.86 12.10
N GLY A 156 22.88 3.81 12.00
CA GLY A 156 23.03 5.17 12.52
C GLY A 156 23.79 6.14 11.60
N SER A 157 24.33 5.69 10.48
CA SER A 157 25.03 6.53 9.51
C SER A 157 24.17 6.79 8.29
N THR A 158 24.08 8.03 7.85
CA THR A 158 23.36 8.43 6.62
C THR A 158 23.95 7.73 5.40
N THR A 159 23.10 7.21 4.53
CA THR A 159 23.48 6.49 3.31
C THR A 159 22.66 6.96 2.10
N ASN A 160 23.08 6.54 0.91
CA ASN A 160 22.35 6.78 -0.34
C ASN A 160 21.80 5.49 -0.96
N SER A 161 21.85 4.37 -0.26
CA SER A 161 21.36 3.09 -0.77
C SER A 161 19.85 3.11 -1.02
N ILE A 162 19.42 2.33 -2.01
CA ILE A 162 18.00 2.08 -2.29
C ILE A 162 17.82 0.55 -2.31
N ASP A 163 16.90 0.05 -1.52
CA ASP A 163 16.52 -1.36 -1.49
C ASP A 163 15.19 -1.60 -2.22
N TYR A 164 14.99 -2.82 -2.73
CA TYR A 164 13.69 -3.25 -3.26
C TYR A 164 13.35 -4.69 -2.89
N PHE A 165 12.06 -4.99 -2.86
CA PHE A 165 11.53 -6.33 -2.61
C PHE A 165 10.26 -6.58 -3.45
N SER A 166 9.86 -7.86 -3.56
CA SER A 166 8.60 -8.24 -4.21
C SER A 166 7.40 -7.92 -3.30
N THR A 167 6.36 -7.26 -3.83
CA THR A 167 5.07 -7.07 -3.12
C THR A 167 4.12 -8.24 -3.29
N ALA A 168 4.39 -9.15 -4.22
CA ALA A 168 3.54 -10.31 -4.54
C ALA A 168 3.90 -11.56 -3.71
N SER A 169 5.17 -11.74 -3.37
CA SER A 169 5.70 -12.89 -2.62
C SER A 169 6.65 -12.43 -1.52
N SER A 170 6.58 -13.06 -0.34
CA SER A 170 7.52 -12.83 0.76
C SER A 170 8.95 -13.20 0.36
N GLY A 171 9.90 -12.50 0.95
CA GLY A 171 11.33 -12.68 0.72
C GLY A 171 12.11 -11.43 1.05
N ASN A 172 13.43 -11.58 1.15
CA ASN A 172 14.32 -10.49 1.50
C ASN A 172 14.47 -9.47 0.39
N ALA A 173 14.74 -8.24 0.77
CA ALA A 173 15.10 -7.17 -0.15
C ALA A 173 16.46 -7.42 -0.81
N SER A 174 16.65 -6.76 -1.92
CA SER A 174 17.91 -6.71 -2.67
C SER A 174 18.28 -5.26 -2.94
N ASP A 175 19.55 -5.02 -3.22
CA ASP A 175 20.04 -3.72 -3.66
C ASP A 175 19.37 -3.31 -4.98
N PHE A 176 18.85 -2.10 -5.02
CA PHE A 176 18.27 -1.48 -6.22
C PHE A 176 19.28 -0.59 -6.95
N GLY A 177 20.11 0.11 -6.19
CA GLY A 177 21.05 1.13 -6.63
C GLY A 177 21.19 2.25 -5.61
N ASP A 178 21.71 3.39 -6.04
CA ASP A 178 21.99 4.53 -5.16
C ASP A 178 21.13 5.75 -5.46
N ASP A 179 20.76 6.47 -4.41
CA ASP A 179 20.20 7.83 -4.50
C ASP A 179 21.28 8.85 -4.90
N THR A 180 20.87 9.94 -5.50
CA THR A 180 21.77 11.04 -5.87
C THR A 180 22.30 11.83 -4.67
N VAL A 181 21.63 11.69 -3.51
CA VAL A 181 21.97 12.39 -2.27
C VAL A 181 22.09 11.42 -1.10
N THR A 182 22.98 11.74 -0.17
CA THR A 182 23.11 11.06 1.12
C THR A 182 22.30 11.86 2.15
N ALA A 183 21.07 11.44 2.43
CA ALA A 183 20.14 12.15 3.31
C ALA A 183 19.25 11.17 4.09
N ASN A 184 18.57 11.68 5.12
CA ASN A 184 17.51 10.98 5.85
C ASN A 184 16.31 11.94 6.04
N ASP A 185 15.19 11.45 6.59
CA ASP A 185 14.00 12.26 6.87
C ASP A 185 13.43 13.00 5.65
N PHE A 186 13.32 12.32 4.54
CA PHE A 186 12.76 12.83 3.28
C PHE A 186 11.41 12.18 2.97
N GLY A 187 10.65 12.79 2.06
CA GLY A 187 9.40 12.25 1.55
C GLY A 187 9.60 11.36 0.32
N SER A 188 8.70 10.39 0.13
CA SER A 188 8.65 9.60 -1.09
C SER A 188 7.22 9.34 -1.54
N LEU A 189 7.05 9.16 -2.83
CA LEU A 189 5.78 8.78 -3.47
C LEU A 189 6.06 8.04 -4.78
N SER A 190 5.06 7.45 -5.37
CA SER A 190 5.21 6.81 -6.69
C SER A 190 3.93 6.81 -7.49
N ASN A 191 4.09 6.61 -8.79
CA ASN A 191 3.08 5.99 -9.64
C ASN A 191 3.54 4.58 -10.03
N ASP A 192 2.86 3.94 -10.97
CA ASP A 192 3.20 2.57 -11.41
C ASP A 192 4.61 2.44 -11.99
N THR A 193 5.19 3.51 -12.54
CA THR A 193 6.48 3.47 -13.25
C THR A 193 7.63 4.17 -12.52
N ARG A 194 7.37 5.26 -11.79
CA ARG A 194 8.38 6.09 -11.13
C ARG A 194 8.22 6.12 -9.62
N GLY A 195 9.32 5.86 -8.92
CA GLY A 195 9.50 6.18 -7.51
C GLY A 195 10.20 7.54 -7.39
N ILE A 196 9.68 8.41 -6.54
CA ILE A 196 10.19 9.77 -6.32
C ILE A 196 10.59 9.91 -4.86
N ALA A 197 11.73 10.52 -4.59
CA ALA A 197 12.12 10.98 -3.26
C ALA A 197 12.40 12.49 -3.30
N ALA A 198 12.12 13.20 -2.21
CA ALA A 198 12.23 14.66 -2.18
C ALA A 198 12.68 15.21 -0.82
N GLY A 199 13.52 16.24 -0.82
CA GLY A 199 14.04 16.89 0.38
C GLY A 199 14.98 16.00 1.18
N GLY A 200 15.14 16.28 2.47
CA GLY A 200 15.90 15.50 3.43
C GLY A 200 16.82 16.30 4.32
N SER A 201 17.55 15.60 5.21
CA SER A 201 18.47 16.20 6.16
C SER A 201 19.54 17.07 5.47
N GLY A 202 19.86 18.21 6.08
CA GLY A 202 20.69 19.24 5.48
C GLY A 202 19.87 20.34 4.78
N ASP A 203 18.54 20.33 4.95
CA ASP A 203 17.60 21.26 4.31
C ASP A 203 17.80 21.32 2.80
N ILE A 204 17.72 20.15 2.16
CA ILE A 204 17.82 20.03 0.70
C ILE A 204 16.44 20.17 0.05
N ASP A 205 16.41 20.73 -1.15
CA ASP A 205 15.22 20.87 -1.98
C ASP A 205 15.16 19.87 -3.13
N ASN A 206 16.25 19.16 -3.38
CA ASN A 206 16.37 18.21 -4.50
C ASN A 206 15.23 17.16 -4.51
N ILE A 207 14.62 17.00 -5.68
CA ILE A 207 13.71 15.90 -6.02
C ILE A 207 14.47 14.97 -6.96
N ARG A 208 14.40 13.68 -6.70
CA ARG A 208 15.05 12.63 -7.46
C ARG A 208 14.10 11.47 -7.75
N TYR A 209 14.35 10.73 -8.81
CA TYR A 209 13.48 9.63 -9.22
C TYR A 209 14.23 8.40 -9.67
N ILE A 210 13.54 7.26 -9.58
CA ILE A 210 13.94 5.97 -10.15
C ILE A 210 12.83 5.45 -11.08
N THR A 211 13.20 4.52 -11.96
CA THR A 211 12.24 3.71 -12.72
C THR A 211 12.04 2.39 -11.96
N ILE A 212 10.88 2.18 -11.34
CA ILE A 212 10.62 1.04 -10.44
C ILE A 212 10.85 -0.31 -11.13
N GLY A 213 10.54 -0.41 -12.42
CA GLY A 213 10.64 -1.66 -13.19
C GLY A 213 12.06 -2.17 -13.44
N SER A 214 13.09 -1.33 -13.28
CA SER A 214 14.50 -1.67 -13.54
C SER A 214 15.41 -1.12 -12.45
N THR A 215 16.33 -1.95 -11.94
CA THR A 215 17.37 -1.54 -10.99
C THR A 215 18.32 -0.52 -11.61
N GLY A 216 18.84 0.37 -10.81
CA GLY A 216 19.78 1.42 -11.20
C GLY A 216 19.68 2.64 -10.28
N ASN A 217 20.64 3.55 -10.41
CA ASN A 217 20.72 4.72 -9.56
C ASN A 217 19.61 5.74 -9.85
N ALA A 218 19.27 6.51 -8.84
CA ALA A 218 18.34 7.62 -8.99
C ALA A 218 18.91 8.71 -9.92
N THR A 219 18.00 9.49 -10.47
CA THR A 219 18.29 10.60 -11.37
C THR A 219 17.62 11.86 -10.83
N ASP A 220 18.26 12.99 -11.05
CA ASP A 220 17.70 14.30 -10.72
C ASP A 220 16.35 14.52 -11.43
N PHE A 221 15.37 15.03 -10.66
CA PHE A 221 14.03 15.34 -11.17
C PHE A 221 13.80 16.86 -11.23
N GLY A 222 14.33 17.62 -10.27
CA GLY A 222 14.12 19.04 -10.05
C GLY A 222 14.12 19.36 -8.56
N ASP A 223 13.52 20.48 -8.15
CA ASP A 223 13.58 20.97 -6.78
C ASP A 223 12.18 21.21 -6.20
N LEU A 224 12.05 21.05 -4.86
CA LEU A 224 10.93 21.55 -4.08
C LEU A 224 10.90 23.09 -4.13
N ALA A 225 9.74 23.68 -3.93
CA ALA A 225 9.63 25.15 -3.83
C ALA A 225 10.37 25.70 -2.59
N GLN A 226 10.60 24.86 -1.59
CA GLN A 226 11.32 25.19 -0.37
C GLN A 226 12.07 23.97 0.18
N ALA A 227 13.37 24.16 0.47
CA ALA A 227 14.20 23.16 1.11
C ALA A 227 13.65 22.74 2.48
N ARG A 228 13.54 21.44 2.75
CA ARG A 228 12.97 20.91 4.00
C ARG A 228 13.28 19.44 4.23
N LEU A 229 13.16 19.05 5.50
CA LEU A 229 13.27 17.66 5.98
C LEU A 229 12.07 17.30 6.88
N ALA A 230 12.11 16.11 7.46
CA ALA A 230 11.14 15.62 8.44
C ALA A 230 9.68 15.59 7.91
N PHE A 231 9.50 15.07 6.71
CA PHE A 231 8.23 14.63 6.17
C PHE A 231 8.41 13.22 5.58
N LYS A 232 7.46 12.34 5.81
CA LYS A 232 7.58 10.94 5.41
C LYS A 232 6.44 10.55 4.48
N GLY A 233 6.82 10.11 3.29
CA GLY A 233 5.88 9.80 2.24
C GLY A 233 5.30 11.03 1.54
N GLY A 234 4.46 10.76 0.57
CA GLY A 234 3.73 11.74 -0.20
C GLY A 234 2.41 11.13 -0.69
N SER A 235 1.53 11.98 -1.16
CA SER A 235 0.27 11.58 -1.78
C SER A 235 0.40 11.62 -3.29
N ALA A 236 -0.15 10.63 -4.00
CA ALA A 236 -0.04 10.55 -5.44
C ALA A 236 -1.35 10.11 -6.11
N SER A 237 -1.60 10.64 -7.30
CA SER A 237 -2.38 10.00 -8.36
C SER A 237 -1.42 9.44 -9.41
N SER A 238 -1.94 8.77 -10.43
CA SER A 238 -1.10 8.25 -11.53
C SER A 238 -0.25 9.34 -12.23
N THR A 239 -0.61 10.63 -12.10
CA THR A 239 0.03 11.75 -12.80
C THR A 239 0.63 12.81 -11.90
N ARG A 240 0.07 13.04 -10.71
CA ARG A 240 0.48 14.11 -9.79
C ARG A 240 0.99 13.54 -8.48
N GLY A 241 2.17 14.01 -8.04
CA GLY A 241 2.71 13.79 -6.72
C GLY A 241 2.61 15.04 -5.86
N VAL A 242 2.33 14.88 -4.56
CA VAL A 242 2.13 15.98 -3.63
C VAL A 242 2.90 15.71 -2.34
N PHE A 243 3.68 16.67 -1.88
CA PHE A 243 4.45 16.65 -0.64
C PHE A 243 3.99 17.76 0.30
N GLY A 244 3.75 17.47 1.56
CA GLY A 244 3.23 18.44 2.51
C GLY A 244 3.92 18.45 3.86
N GLY A 245 4.02 19.63 4.48
CA GLY A 245 4.63 19.85 5.79
C GLY A 245 6.15 19.75 5.77
N GLY A 246 6.72 19.43 6.91
CA GLY A 246 8.16 19.31 7.10
C GLY A 246 8.74 20.40 7.99
N PHE A 247 10.05 20.50 7.97
CA PHE A 247 10.86 21.33 8.85
C PHE A 247 12.00 21.96 8.05
N ASN A 248 12.35 23.21 8.37
CA ASN A 248 13.54 23.86 7.84
C ASN A 248 14.40 24.34 9.00
N SER A 249 15.61 23.80 9.16
CA SER A 249 16.50 24.09 10.28
C SER A 249 17.18 25.45 10.18
N GLY A 250 17.27 25.98 8.97
CA GLY A 250 17.92 27.28 8.68
C GLY A 250 17.08 28.50 9.08
N SER A 251 15.84 28.32 9.52
CA SER A 251 14.92 29.41 9.85
C SER A 251 14.12 29.15 11.11
N SER A 252 14.38 29.93 12.16
CA SER A 252 13.58 29.85 13.39
C SER A 252 12.10 30.25 13.20
N ALA A 253 11.77 30.93 12.12
CA ALA A 253 10.39 31.27 11.75
C ALA A 253 9.67 30.16 10.97
N LEU A 254 10.40 29.16 10.48
CA LEU A 254 9.89 28.08 9.62
C LEU A 254 10.08 26.68 10.24
N TYR A 255 10.00 26.60 11.55
CA TYR A 255 10.26 25.38 12.31
C TYR A 255 9.25 24.25 11.97
N ASN A 256 8.00 24.59 11.70
CA ASN A 256 6.96 23.65 11.25
C ASN A 256 6.27 24.26 10.03
N LEU A 257 6.42 23.61 8.89
CA LEU A 257 5.91 24.11 7.62
C LEU A 257 4.45 23.72 7.41
N THR A 258 3.68 24.65 6.84
CA THR A 258 2.34 24.35 6.28
C THR A 258 2.40 24.00 4.80
N VAL A 259 3.48 24.36 4.11
CA VAL A 259 3.63 24.29 2.66
C VAL A 259 3.27 22.91 2.10
N ILE A 260 2.47 22.91 1.05
CA ILE A 260 2.21 21.74 0.20
C ILE A 260 2.69 22.08 -1.22
N ASP A 261 3.57 21.23 -1.75
CA ASP A 261 4.07 21.30 -3.13
C ASP A 261 3.56 20.13 -3.97
N TYR A 262 3.48 20.33 -5.29
CA TYR A 262 3.16 19.26 -6.21
C TYR A 262 4.08 19.22 -7.42
N ILE A 263 4.19 18.02 -8.00
CA ILE A 263 4.90 17.72 -9.24
C ILE A 263 4.01 16.98 -10.22
N THR A 264 4.35 17.01 -11.50
CA THR A 264 3.83 16.10 -12.52
C THR A 264 4.80 14.92 -12.63
N ILE A 265 4.42 13.72 -12.14
CA ILE A 265 5.33 12.57 -12.01
C ILE A 265 5.95 12.14 -13.36
N GLY A 266 5.21 12.30 -14.46
CA GLY A 266 5.64 11.89 -15.79
C GLY A 266 6.73 12.76 -16.44
N SER A 267 6.96 13.98 -15.94
CA SER A 267 7.91 14.95 -16.50
C SER A 267 8.77 15.58 -15.42
N THR A 268 10.10 15.60 -15.61
CA THR A 268 11.05 16.28 -14.71
C THR A 268 10.82 17.78 -14.71
N GLY A 269 11.09 18.41 -13.58
CA GLY A 269 10.95 19.85 -13.36
C GLY A 269 10.68 20.17 -11.88
N ASN A 270 10.81 21.43 -11.53
CA ASN A 270 10.62 21.89 -10.15
C ASN A 270 9.17 21.78 -9.71
N ALA A 271 8.98 21.58 -8.42
CA ALA A 271 7.66 21.57 -7.80
C ALA A 271 7.00 22.96 -7.86
N SER A 272 5.70 22.96 -7.88
CA SER A 272 4.86 24.14 -7.79
C SER A 272 4.07 24.14 -6.49
N SER A 273 3.71 25.33 -5.99
CA SER A 273 2.88 25.46 -4.81
C SER A 273 1.48 24.85 -5.05
N PHE A 274 1.06 24.02 -4.11
CA PHE A 274 -0.27 23.42 -4.11
C PHE A 274 -1.24 24.16 -3.18
N GLY A 275 -0.79 24.53 -1.98
CA GLY A 275 -1.54 25.15 -0.90
C GLY A 275 -0.86 24.93 0.44
N ASP A 276 -1.61 24.93 1.53
CA ASP A 276 -1.11 24.78 2.89
C ASP A 276 -1.88 23.73 3.68
N LEU A 277 -1.19 23.05 4.61
CA LEU A 277 -1.82 22.25 5.68
C LEU A 277 -2.60 23.16 6.65
N THR A 278 -3.55 22.62 7.37
CA THR A 278 -4.31 23.38 8.38
C THR A 278 -3.42 23.89 9.53
N VAL A 279 -2.36 23.16 9.86
CA VAL A 279 -1.37 23.50 10.88
C VAL A 279 0.04 23.11 10.41
N GLY A 280 1.03 23.96 10.65
CA GLY A 280 2.44 23.66 10.36
C GLY A 280 2.94 22.50 11.22
N ARG A 281 3.54 21.48 10.59
CA ARG A 281 3.95 20.22 11.26
C ARG A 281 5.19 19.62 10.63
N ASN A 282 6.04 19.02 11.47
CA ASN A 282 7.13 18.16 11.04
C ASN A 282 6.84 16.69 11.38
N GLY A 283 7.57 15.76 10.80
CA GLY A 283 7.37 14.31 11.00
C GLY A 283 6.02 13.80 10.47
N VAL A 284 5.50 14.46 9.44
CA VAL A 284 4.22 14.16 8.81
C VAL A 284 4.34 12.91 7.94
N GLY A 285 3.48 11.90 8.14
CA GLY A 285 3.32 10.80 7.21
C GLY A 285 2.22 11.10 6.19
N SER A 286 2.37 10.62 4.96
CA SER A 286 1.39 10.86 3.90
C SER A 286 1.23 9.67 2.97
N SER A 287 0.00 9.41 2.53
CA SER A 287 -0.36 8.49 1.47
C SER A 287 -1.74 8.84 0.91
N SER A 288 -2.26 8.10 -0.08
CA SER A 288 -3.47 8.53 -0.79
C SER A 288 -4.24 7.41 -1.47
N SER A 289 -5.53 7.67 -1.76
CA SER A 289 -6.21 7.10 -2.93
C SER A 289 -5.87 7.90 -4.18
N SER A 290 -6.36 7.49 -5.34
CA SER A 290 -6.14 8.22 -6.61
C SER A 290 -6.70 9.65 -6.64
N THR A 291 -7.58 10.01 -5.70
CA THR A 291 -8.26 11.31 -5.68
C THR A 291 -8.00 12.14 -4.43
N ARG A 292 -7.78 11.48 -3.28
CA ARG A 292 -7.64 12.14 -1.97
C ARG A 292 -6.29 11.82 -1.36
N GLY A 293 -5.49 12.85 -1.08
CA GLY A 293 -4.27 12.77 -0.31
C GLY A 293 -4.54 13.03 1.17
N LEU A 294 -3.85 12.29 2.04
CA LEU A 294 -3.96 12.38 3.50
C LEU A 294 -2.60 12.69 4.12
N PHE A 295 -2.58 13.56 5.13
CA PHE A 295 -1.42 13.95 5.89
C PHE A 295 -1.65 13.70 7.37
N PHE A 296 -0.86 12.82 7.97
CA PHE A 296 -1.07 12.31 9.32
C PHE A 296 -0.06 12.85 10.32
N GLY A 297 -0.52 13.19 11.52
CA GLY A 297 0.31 13.38 12.69
C GLY A 297 1.35 14.49 12.55
N GLY A 298 2.57 14.17 12.91
CA GLY A 298 3.64 15.12 13.08
C GLY A 298 3.72 15.61 14.52
N SER A 299 3.79 16.93 14.74
CA SER A 299 3.83 17.53 16.10
C SER A 299 2.51 17.43 16.87
N GLY A 300 1.47 16.81 16.31
CA GLY A 300 0.14 16.65 16.89
C GLY A 300 -0.53 15.35 16.50
N ASN A 301 -1.87 15.32 16.57
CA ASN A 301 -2.70 14.20 16.17
C ASN A 301 -3.58 14.49 14.93
N VAL A 302 -3.48 15.67 14.35
CA VAL A 302 -4.32 16.12 13.24
C VAL A 302 -4.10 15.27 11.99
N ILE A 303 -5.18 14.95 11.31
CA ILE A 303 -5.19 14.38 9.97
C ILE A 303 -5.78 15.42 9.03
N ASP A 304 -5.03 15.84 8.01
CA ASP A 304 -5.51 16.71 6.96
C ASP A 304 -5.75 15.93 5.67
N TYR A 305 -6.61 16.46 4.79
CA TYR A 305 -6.77 15.93 3.44
C TYR A 305 -6.81 17.00 2.36
N ILE A 306 -6.45 16.58 1.16
CA ILE A 306 -6.55 17.37 -0.08
C ILE A 306 -7.27 16.56 -1.17
N THR A 307 -7.80 17.28 -2.17
CA THR A 307 -8.17 16.70 -3.46
C THR A 307 -6.97 16.83 -4.41
N ILE A 308 -6.33 15.71 -4.78
CA ILE A 308 -5.05 15.72 -5.52
C ILE A 308 -5.15 16.46 -6.86
N ALA A 309 -6.30 16.38 -7.55
CA ALA A 309 -6.49 16.97 -8.88
C ALA A 309 -6.54 18.51 -8.88
N SER A 310 -6.88 19.16 -7.77
CA SER A 310 -7.06 20.61 -7.68
C SER A 310 -6.20 21.22 -6.56
N THR A 311 -5.45 22.27 -6.88
CA THR A 311 -4.67 23.03 -5.90
C THR A 311 -5.59 23.76 -4.92
N GLY A 312 -5.14 23.91 -3.69
CA GLY A 312 -5.86 24.57 -2.59
C GLY A 312 -5.36 24.08 -1.24
N ASN A 313 -5.77 24.76 -0.19
CA ASN A 313 -5.38 24.39 1.16
C ASN A 313 -6.03 23.08 1.59
N ALA A 314 -5.36 22.35 2.45
CA ALA A 314 -5.88 21.16 3.08
C ALA A 314 -7.07 21.49 3.98
N THR A 315 -7.90 20.50 4.20
CA THR A 315 -9.06 20.55 5.10
C THR A 315 -8.86 19.51 6.19
N ASP A 316 -9.34 19.81 7.38
CA ASP A 316 -9.36 18.88 8.50
C ASP A 316 -10.14 17.60 8.12
N PHE A 317 -9.52 16.46 8.36
CA PHE A 317 -10.12 15.13 8.15
C PHE A 317 -10.62 14.52 9.46
N GLY A 318 -9.92 14.75 10.56
CA GLY A 318 -10.12 14.19 11.89
C GLY A 318 -8.81 13.99 12.62
N ASP A 319 -8.80 13.16 13.66
CA ASP A 319 -7.66 12.98 14.56
C ASP A 319 -7.17 11.53 14.64
N LEU A 320 -5.86 11.38 14.88
CA LEU A 320 -5.25 10.15 15.36
C LEU A 320 -5.66 9.89 16.83
N PRO A 321 -5.67 8.62 17.28
CA PRO A 321 -6.09 8.28 18.66
C PRO A 321 -5.22 8.92 19.75
N ASN A 322 -3.94 9.18 19.44
CA ASN A 322 -2.95 9.71 20.38
C ASN A 322 -2.30 10.98 19.85
N THR A 323 -1.84 11.84 20.76
CA THR A 323 -1.07 13.05 20.44
C THR A 323 0.41 12.75 20.21
N ASN A 324 1.16 13.68 19.60
CA ASN A 324 2.60 13.57 19.32
C ASN A 324 2.99 12.36 18.47
N GLN A 325 2.26 12.13 17.41
CA GLN A 325 2.45 11.04 16.46
C GLN A 325 3.46 11.43 15.36
N SER A 326 4.69 11.73 15.76
CA SER A 326 5.76 12.16 14.85
C SER A 326 6.54 10.97 14.27
N LEU A 327 7.17 11.15 13.11
CA LEU A 327 8.03 10.18 12.41
C LEU A 327 7.31 8.90 11.93
N GLY A 328 6.01 8.84 12.00
CA GLY A 328 5.23 7.73 11.45
C GLY A 328 5.19 7.77 9.92
N ALA A 329 4.99 6.61 9.33
CA ALA A 329 4.81 6.45 7.89
C ALA A 329 3.38 5.99 7.58
N ALA A 330 2.90 6.34 6.38
CA ALA A 330 1.56 5.96 5.93
C ALA A 330 1.61 5.08 4.68
N ALA A 331 0.66 4.14 4.60
CA ALA A 331 0.49 3.27 3.45
C ALA A 331 -1.01 3.10 3.14
N ALA A 332 -1.43 3.44 1.93
CA ALA A 332 -2.83 3.39 1.53
C ALA A 332 -3.14 2.21 0.61
N GLY A 333 -4.35 1.69 0.76
CA GLY A 333 -5.03 0.89 -0.26
C GLY A 333 -6.07 1.73 -0.99
N THR A 334 -6.99 1.07 -1.67
CA THR A 334 -8.07 1.76 -2.41
C THR A 334 -9.09 2.42 -1.49
N THR A 335 -9.30 1.88 -0.29
CA THR A 335 -10.36 2.36 0.64
C THR A 335 -9.82 2.82 1.99
N ARG A 336 -8.73 2.26 2.47
CA ARG A 336 -8.14 2.53 3.79
C ARG A 336 -6.72 3.08 3.66
N CYS A 337 -6.37 3.96 4.58
CA CYS A 337 -5.00 4.40 4.78
C CYS A 337 -4.54 4.07 6.20
N LEU A 338 -3.42 3.40 6.32
CA LEU A 338 -2.78 3.01 7.57
C LEU A 338 -1.70 4.02 7.92
N TYR A 339 -1.50 4.27 9.21
CA TYR A 339 -0.45 5.12 9.75
C TYR A 339 0.15 4.51 11.01
N GLY A 340 1.45 4.33 11.05
CA GLY A 340 2.15 3.70 12.18
C GLY A 340 3.65 3.98 12.24
N GLY A 341 4.36 3.32 13.16
CA GLY A 341 5.80 3.52 13.34
C GLY A 341 6.14 4.88 13.93
N THR A 342 5.35 5.34 14.91
CA THR A 342 5.46 6.69 15.50
C THR A 342 6.29 6.70 16.78
N THR A 343 6.71 7.91 17.21
CA THR A 343 7.61 8.09 18.37
C THR A 343 6.98 7.68 19.72
N ASN A 344 5.67 7.75 19.87
CA ASN A 344 5.00 7.57 21.17
C ASN A 344 4.03 6.41 21.21
N ASN A 345 4.08 5.52 20.24
CA ASN A 345 3.10 4.44 20.16
C ASN A 345 3.81 3.11 19.90
N ALA A 346 3.83 2.24 20.90
CA ALA A 346 4.51 0.94 20.98
C ALA A 346 4.11 -0.05 19.85
N GLY A 347 4.42 0.28 18.58
CA GLY A 347 4.10 -0.55 17.41
C GLY A 347 2.69 -0.37 16.88
N ASN A 348 1.79 0.34 17.54
CA ASN A 348 0.40 0.48 17.10
C ASN A 348 0.29 1.16 15.71
N VAL A 349 -0.60 0.64 14.90
CA VAL A 349 -0.98 1.15 13.59
C VAL A 349 -2.44 1.54 13.61
N ALA A 350 -2.73 2.78 13.27
CA ALA A 350 -4.09 3.29 13.14
C ALA A 350 -4.51 3.35 11.66
N TYR A 351 -5.81 3.38 11.39
CA TYR A 351 -6.34 3.54 10.03
C TYR A 351 -7.53 4.48 9.94
N VAL A 352 -7.72 4.99 8.74
CA VAL A 352 -8.92 5.74 8.35
C VAL A 352 -9.53 5.15 7.08
N THR A 353 -10.84 5.37 6.88
CA THR A 353 -11.51 5.15 5.59
C THR A 353 -11.34 6.42 4.74
N ILE A 354 -10.59 6.35 3.63
CA ILE A 354 -10.15 7.53 2.86
C ILE A 354 -11.32 8.38 2.36
N ALA A 355 -12.42 7.76 1.98
CA ALA A 355 -13.56 8.45 1.36
C ALA A 355 -14.39 9.30 2.35
N SER A 356 -14.34 9.03 3.65
CA SER A 356 -15.16 9.70 4.69
C SER A 356 -14.30 10.30 5.78
N THR A 357 -14.51 11.57 6.11
CA THR A 357 -13.84 12.25 7.22
C THR A 357 -14.24 11.63 8.55
N GLY A 358 -13.32 11.63 9.52
CA GLY A 358 -13.51 11.09 10.85
C GLY A 358 -12.20 10.68 11.50
N ASN A 359 -12.24 10.41 12.78
CA ASN A 359 -11.06 10.02 13.54
C ASN A 359 -10.56 8.62 13.14
N ALA A 360 -9.26 8.42 13.26
CA ALA A 360 -8.64 7.14 13.01
C ALA A 360 -9.04 6.12 14.10
N SER A 361 -9.07 4.87 13.70
CA SER A 361 -9.31 3.71 14.57
C SER A 361 -8.08 2.82 14.62
N ASP A 362 -8.00 1.98 15.65
CA ASP A 362 -6.97 0.97 15.78
C ASP A 362 -7.05 -0.06 14.64
N PHE A 363 -5.90 -0.38 14.05
CA PHE A 363 -5.79 -1.40 13.00
C PHE A 363 -5.14 -2.68 13.51
N GLY A 364 -4.09 -2.55 14.32
CA GLY A 364 -3.24 -3.62 14.84
C GLY A 364 -1.83 -3.12 15.11
N ASP A 365 -0.89 -4.02 15.32
CA ASP A 365 0.49 -3.69 15.72
C ASP A 365 1.52 -4.17 14.71
N LEU A 366 2.61 -3.39 14.55
CA LEU A 366 3.87 -3.82 13.94
C LEU A 366 4.46 -4.98 14.75
N GLN A 367 5.27 -5.81 14.13
CA GLN A 367 6.00 -6.84 14.85
C GLN A 367 7.05 -6.21 15.78
N LEU A 368 6.98 -6.58 17.03
CA LEU A 368 7.95 -6.19 18.07
C LEU A 368 8.72 -7.43 18.48
N THR A 369 9.85 -7.67 17.83
CA THR A 369 10.73 -8.84 18.09
C THR A 369 11.81 -8.52 19.12
N GLY A 370 12.44 -9.55 19.71
CA GLY A 370 13.59 -9.40 20.58
C GLY A 370 13.36 -8.64 21.90
N GLY A 371 12.11 -8.47 22.37
CA GLY A 371 11.80 -7.71 23.58
C GLY A 371 11.73 -6.20 23.37
N THR A 372 11.67 -5.74 22.14
CA THR A 372 11.44 -4.34 21.77
C THR A 372 10.07 -3.85 22.25
N SER A 373 10.02 -2.65 22.82
CA SER A 373 8.77 -2.01 23.27
C SER A 373 8.23 -0.98 22.28
N PHE A 374 8.99 -0.60 21.24
CA PHE A 374 8.56 0.25 20.14
C PHE A 374 9.37 0.00 18.86
N LYS A 375 8.79 0.33 17.72
CA LYS A 375 9.41 0.40 16.39
C LYS A 375 8.94 1.70 15.74
N ARG A 376 9.87 2.62 15.43
CA ARG A 376 9.54 3.96 14.93
C ARG A 376 10.46 4.40 13.80
N ALA A 377 10.10 5.48 13.12
CA ALA A 377 10.87 6.04 12.01
C ALA A 377 11.07 5.04 10.84
N CYS A 378 10.08 4.15 10.65
CA CYS A 378 10.03 3.22 9.53
C CYS A 378 9.83 3.94 8.21
N GLY A 379 10.23 3.32 7.09
CA GLY A 379 9.65 3.60 5.78
C GLY A 379 8.32 2.85 5.62
N ALA A 380 7.44 3.31 4.74
CA ALA A 380 6.26 2.54 4.38
C ALA A 380 5.91 2.69 2.89
N CYS A 381 5.33 1.63 2.34
CA CYS A 381 4.76 1.64 0.99
C CYS A 381 3.57 0.68 0.89
N SER A 382 2.86 0.72 -0.22
CA SER A 382 1.82 -0.26 -0.52
C SER A 382 1.81 -0.62 -2.00
N ASN A 383 1.15 -1.76 -2.30
CA ASN A 383 0.93 -2.20 -3.68
C ASN A 383 -0.43 -1.76 -4.25
N ALA A 384 -1.13 -0.85 -3.59
CA ALA A 384 -2.51 -0.45 -3.95
C ALA A 384 -2.81 1.03 -3.68
N HIS A 385 -1.78 1.89 -3.55
CA HIS A 385 -1.97 3.33 -3.30
C HIS A 385 -2.46 4.09 -4.53
N GLY A 386 -2.84 5.36 -4.32
CA GLY A 386 -3.48 6.20 -5.35
C GLY A 386 -2.66 6.52 -6.59
N GLY A 387 -1.36 6.29 -6.60
CA GLY A 387 -0.47 6.45 -7.74
C GLY A 387 -0.56 5.32 -8.78
N LEU A 388 -1.23 4.21 -8.45
CA LEU A 388 -1.32 2.99 -9.27
C LEU A 388 -2.57 2.94 -10.12
#